data_99982720ac7b0241e0a17035ec2ddbf7
#
_entry.id   99982720ac7b0241e0a17035ec2ddbf7
#
_cell.length_a   1.000
_cell.length_b   1.000
_cell.length_c   1.000
_cell.angle_alpha   90.00
_cell.angle_beta   90.00
_cell.angle_gamma   90.00
#
_symmetry.space_group_name_H-M   'P 1'
#
loop_
_entity.id
_entity.type
_entity.pdbx_description
1 polymer ?
#
loop_
_entity_poly.entity_id
_entity_poly.type
_entity_poly.pdbx_seq_one_letter_code
_entity_poly.pdbx_strand_id
1 'polypeptide(L)'
;MEKPFRRILIIKMRFHGDMLLTTPVISTLKQNYPDAKIDVLLYQNTIPILSENPEINALYGISNKGAGTKEKIKNALSLIKKLRANSYDLVVNLTDQWSVALIVRFLNAKIKISQDFGNRQSALWKKSFTHLVPYAGEHAVERTLSALKPLALKQYVTETTMSYRPEHWENMRQQLKQLGVTRQYVVIQPTARQLFKCWDNDKFSQVIDAVQRRGYQVVLTSGPAADEMACV
;
A
#
# COMPACT_ATOMS: atom_id res chain seq x y z
N MET A 1 -15.97 12.78 26.32
CA MET A 1 -14.87 12.62 25.34
C MET A 1 -14.69 11.14 25.09
N GLU A 2 -14.87 10.69 23.84
CA GLU A 2 -14.54 9.31 23.49
C GLU A 2 -13.04 9.05 23.75
N LYS A 3 -12.71 7.86 24.28
CA LYS A 3 -11.31 7.50 24.53
C LYS A 3 -10.57 7.46 23.20
N PRO A 4 -9.38 8.10 23.11
CA PRO A 4 -8.59 8.08 21.88
C PRO A 4 -8.21 6.63 21.52
N PHE A 5 -8.18 6.32 20.22
CA PHE A 5 -7.70 5.02 19.75
C PHE A 5 -6.21 4.84 20.10
N ARG A 6 -5.85 3.66 20.60
CA ARG A 6 -4.46 3.30 20.95
C ARG A 6 -3.85 2.29 19.99
N ARG A 7 -4.69 1.44 19.39
CA ARG A 7 -4.27 0.38 18.49
C ARG A 7 -5.15 0.38 17.25
N ILE A 8 -4.56 0.67 16.10
CA ILE A 8 -5.25 0.80 14.83
C ILE A 8 -4.67 -0.22 13.85
N LEU A 9 -5.54 -0.96 13.16
CA LEU A 9 -5.16 -1.84 12.06
C LEU A 9 -5.72 -1.28 10.75
N ILE A 10 -4.85 -1.00 9.79
CA ILE A 10 -5.20 -0.68 8.41
C ILE A 10 -5.01 -1.93 7.56
N ILE A 11 -5.96 -2.24 6.71
CA ILE A 11 -5.90 -3.41 5.82
C ILE A 11 -5.97 -2.94 4.36
N LYS A 12 -4.90 -3.19 3.60
CA LYS A 12 -4.84 -2.88 2.16
C LYS A 12 -4.14 -4.00 1.40
N MET A 13 -4.92 -4.80 0.69
CA MET A 13 -4.45 -5.95 -0.08
C MET A 13 -4.43 -5.59 -1.57
N ARG A 14 -3.46 -4.77 -1.98
CA ARG A 14 -3.29 -4.23 -3.34
C ARG A 14 -1.81 -4.18 -3.72
N PHE A 15 -1.47 -3.51 -4.83
CA PHE A 15 -0.11 -3.44 -5.37
C PHE A 15 0.69 -2.25 -4.84
N HIS A 16 1.95 -2.11 -5.27
CA HIS A 16 2.93 -1.14 -4.76
C HIS A 16 2.41 0.30 -4.78
N GLY A 17 1.86 0.77 -5.92
CA GLY A 17 1.30 2.12 -6.02
C GLY A 17 0.13 2.36 -5.06
N ASP A 18 -0.74 1.35 -4.87
CA ASP A 18 -1.85 1.44 -3.91
C ASP A 18 -1.35 1.57 -2.46
N MET A 19 -0.18 0.97 -2.14
CA MET A 19 0.42 1.12 -0.80
C MET A 19 0.89 2.55 -0.59
N LEU A 20 1.56 3.15 -1.57
CA LEU A 20 1.96 4.55 -1.51
C LEU A 20 0.75 5.48 -1.33
N LEU A 21 -0.32 5.25 -2.10
CA LEU A 21 -1.57 6.01 -2.01
C LEU A 21 -2.39 5.72 -0.72
N THR A 22 -1.91 4.82 0.15
CA THR A 22 -2.50 4.57 1.47
C THR A 22 -1.80 5.37 2.58
N THR A 23 -0.60 5.91 2.32
CA THR A 23 0.15 6.68 3.32
C THR A 23 -0.63 7.90 3.85
N PRO A 24 -1.45 8.64 3.07
CA PRO A 24 -2.30 9.70 3.59
C PRO A 24 -3.27 9.23 4.69
N VAL A 25 -3.79 8.00 4.60
CA VAL A 25 -4.65 7.44 5.65
C VAL A 25 -3.86 7.20 6.94
N ILE A 26 -2.62 6.72 6.82
CA ILE A 26 -1.71 6.47 7.95
C ILE A 26 -1.38 7.79 8.63
N SER A 27 -0.90 8.78 7.86
CA SER A 27 -0.53 10.11 8.37
C SER A 27 -1.74 10.85 8.96
N THR A 28 -2.91 10.76 8.34
CA THR A 28 -4.15 11.32 8.88
C THR A 28 -4.49 10.72 10.25
N LEU A 29 -4.44 9.39 10.38
CA LEU A 29 -4.72 8.74 11.65
C LEU A 29 -3.65 9.07 12.70
N LYS A 30 -2.38 9.12 12.31
CA LYS A 30 -1.29 9.46 13.22
C LYS A 30 -1.38 10.90 13.72
N GLN A 31 -1.76 11.84 12.87
CA GLN A 31 -1.94 13.24 13.23
C GLN A 31 -3.12 13.44 14.22
N ASN A 32 -4.22 12.72 14.05
CA ASN A 32 -5.37 12.81 14.95
C ASN A 32 -5.22 11.96 16.22
N TYR A 33 -4.38 10.91 16.20
CA TYR A 33 -4.10 10.00 17.30
C TYR A 33 -2.58 9.77 17.44
N PRO A 34 -1.81 10.76 17.93
CA PRO A 34 -0.33 10.72 17.95
C PRO A 34 0.25 9.51 18.69
N ASP A 35 -0.42 9.09 19.78
CA ASP A 35 0.02 7.97 20.62
C ASP A 35 -0.44 6.60 20.09
N ALA A 36 -1.25 6.58 19.04
CA ALA A 36 -1.74 5.32 18.47
C ALA A 36 -0.61 4.52 17.81
N LYS A 37 -0.58 3.22 18.07
CA LYS A 37 0.22 2.25 17.31
C LYS A 37 -0.58 1.83 16.10
N ILE A 38 -0.07 2.15 14.91
CA ILE A 38 -0.71 1.84 13.63
C ILE A 38 0.00 0.63 13.03
N ASP A 39 -0.73 -0.45 12.85
CA ASP A 39 -0.28 -1.65 12.16
C ASP A 39 -0.94 -1.75 10.78
N VAL A 40 -0.24 -2.34 9.81
CA VAL A 40 -0.78 -2.50 8.45
C VAL A 40 -0.73 -3.96 8.03
N LEU A 41 -1.86 -4.48 7.52
CA LEU A 41 -1.98 -5.78 6.89
C LEU A 41 -2.02 -5.61 5.37
N LEU A 42 -1.05 -6.22 4.68
CA LEU A 42 -0.81 -6.04 3.26
C LEU A 42 -0.28 -7.31 2.59
N TYR A 43 -0.08 -7.30 1.28
CA TYR A 43 0.64 -8.39 0.61
C TYR A 43 2.13 -8.36 0.95
N GLN A 44 2.73 -9.54 1.19
CA GLN A 44 4.13 -9.70 1.57
C GLN A 44 5.10 -8.98 0.63
N ASN A 45 4.86 -9.06 -0.66
CA ASN A 45 5.69 -8.43 -1.69
C ASN A 45 5.57 -6.90 -1.76
N THR A 46 4.61 -6.30 -1.06
CA THR A 46 4.44 -4.84 -1.02
C THR A 46 4.99 -4.20 0.26
N ILE A 47 5.48 -5.00 1.21
CA ILE A 47 6.11 -4.53 2.45
C ILE A 47 7.21 -3.47 2.20
N PRO A 48 8.10 -3.62 1.21
CA PRO A 48 9.19 -2.65 1.00
C PRO A 48 8.75 -1.21 0.79
N ILE A 49 7.52 -0.98 0.30
CA ILE A 49 6.99 0.39 0.09
C ILE A 49 6.72 1.12 1.42
N LEU A 50 6.41 0.37 2.48
CA LEU A 50 6.03 0.92 3.78
C LEU A 50 7.00 0.59 4.91
N SER A 51 8.04 -0.23 4.67
CA SER A 51 8.92 -0.76 5.71
C SER A 51 9.65 0.32 6.51
N GLU A 52 9.97 1.43 5.88
CA GLU A 52 10.71 2.53 6.50
C GLU A 52 9.81 3.70 6.92
N ASN A 53 8.49 3.54 6.87
CA ASN A 53 7.56 4.59 7.30
C ASN A 53 7.54 4.68 8.83
N PRO A 54 7.97 5.82 9.42
CA PRO A 54 8.11 5.97 10.87
C PRO A 54 6.77 6.01 11.63
N GLU A 55 5.66 6.21 10.93
CA GLU A 55 4.33 6.26 11.53
C GLU A 55 3.72 4.86 11.72
N ILE A 56 4.35 3.81 11.14
CA ILE A 56 3.89 2.43 11.23
C ILE A 56 4.60 1.70 12.36
N ASN A 57 3.82 1.03 13.21
CA ASN A 57 4.36 0.22 14.30
C ASN A 57 4.74 -1.20 13.84
N ALA A 58 3.91 -1.84 13.02
CA ALA A 58 4.18 -3.19 12.50
C ALA A 58 3.50 -3.45 11.15
N LEU A 59 4.15 -4.27 10.32
CA LEU A 59 3.64 -4.73 9.02
C LEU A 59 3.37 -6.24 9.07
N TYR A 60 2.17 -6.64 8.65
CA TYR A 60 1.76 -8.04 8.56
C TYR A 60 1.57 -8.41 7.10
N GLY A 61 2.48 -9.23 6.56
CA GLY A 61 2.44 -9.66 5.17
C GLY A 61 1.64 -10.94 4.97
N ILE A 62 0.77 -10.97 3.95
CA ILE A 62 0.12 -12.19 3.45
C ILE A 62 0.76 -12.57 2.12
N SER A 63 1.23 -13.83 2.01
CA SER A 63 1.72 -14.36 0.74
C SER A 63 0.57 -14.79 -0.17
N ASN A 64 0.64 -14.37 -1.44
CA ASN A 64 -0.31 -14.81 -2.48
C ASN A 64 0.14 -16.06 -3.23
N LYS A 65 1.38 -16.53 -3.00
CA LYS A 65 2.00 -17.57 -3.83
C LYS A 65 1.89 -18.96 -3.20
N GLY A 66 1.55 -19.94 -4.03
CA GLY A 66 2.02 -21.34 -3.98
C GLY A 66 1.52 -22.25 -2.86
N ALA A 67 0.83 -21.77 -1.83
CA ALA A 67 0.41 -22.64 -0.72
C ALA A 67 -0.85 -23.45 -1.06
N GLY A 68 -0.83 -24.73 -0.73
CA GLY A 68 -2.01 -25.60 -0.78
C GLY A 68 -3.11 -25.10 0.16
N THR A 69 -4.35 -25.58 -0.02
CA THR A 69 -5.51 -25.11 0.76
C THR A 69 -5.31 -25.27 2.27
N LYS A 70 -4.74 -26.37 2.74
CA LYS A 70 -4.46 -26.63 4.18
C LYS A 70 -3.49 -25.61 4.76
N GLU A 71 -2.44 -25.29 4.02
CA GLU A 71 -1.41 -24.32 4.43
C GLU A 71 -1.97 -22.90 4.45
N LYS A 72 -2.79 -22.51 3.48
CA LYS A 72 -3.50 -21.23 3.48
C LYS A 72 -4.37 -21.06 4.73
N ILE A 73 -5.12 -22.10 5.13
CA ILE A 73 -5.94 -22.08 6.34
C ILE A 73 -5.06 -21.93 7.59
N LYS A 74 -3.99 -22.71 7.71
CA LYS A 74 -3.04 -22.63 8.83
C LYS A 74 -2.44 -21.24 8.96
N ASN A 75 -2.00 -20.65 7.85
CA ASN A 75 -1.42 -19.31 7.81
C ASN A 75 -2.45 -18.24 8.18
N ALA A 76 -3.69 -18.36 7.71
CA ALA A 76 -4.78 -17.46 8.07
C ALA A 76 -5.10 -17.53 9.58
N LEU A 77 -5.19 -18.73 10.16
CA LEU A 77 -5.43 -18.91 11.60
C LEU A 77 -4.28 -18.33 12.45
N SER A 78 -3.03 -18.58 12.04
CA SER A 78 -1.86 -18.01 12.71
C SER A 78 -1.85 -16.49 12.66
N LEU A 79 -2.20 -15.91 11.51
CA LEU A 79 -2.32 -14.46 11.35
C LEU A 79 -3.42 -13.89 12.24
N ILE A 80 -4.62 -14.49 12.23
CA ILE A 80 -5.73 -14.07 13.08
C ILE A 80 -5.31 -14.09 14.56
N LYS A 81 -4.62 -15.13 15.00
CA LYS A 81 -4.10 -15.23 16.37
C LYS A 81 -3.14 -14.08 16.70
N LYS A 82 -2.20 -13.78 15.80
CA LYS A 82 -1.26 -12.64 15.96
C LYS A 82 -1.98 -11.30 16.03
N LEU A 83 -2.92 -11.05 15.11
CA LEU A 83 -3.69 -9.80 15.08
C LEU A 83 -4.59 -9.65 16.32
N ARG A 84 -5.22 -10.73 16.79
CA ARG A 84 -6.04 -10.69 18.02
C ARG A 84 -5.25 -10.35 19.26
N ALA A 85 -4.01 -10.81 19.37
CA ALA A 85 -3.13 -10.51 20.50
C ALA A 85 -2.86 -9.00 20.66
N ASN A 86 -2.97 -8.21 19.59
CA ASN A 86 -2.77 -6.77 19.63
C ASN A 86 -3.99 -5.98 20.17
N SER A 87 -5.17 -6.58 20.28
CA SER A 87 -6.38 -5.94 20.82
C SER A 87 -6.67 -4.56 20.17
N TYR A 88 -6.91 -4.55 18.87
CA TYR A 88 -7.17 -3.31 18.12
C TYR A 88 -8.47 -2.63 18.58
N ASP A 89 -8.44 -1.30 18.70
CA ASP A 89 -9.61 -0.47 18.97
C ASP A 89 -10.36 -0.14 17.67
N LEU A 90 -9.59 0.09 16.59
CA LEU A 90 -10.08 0.49 15.28
C LEU A 90 -9.47 -0.41 14.20
N VAL A 91 -10.31 -0.86 13.28
CA VAL A 91 -9.90 -1.52 12.02
C VAL A 91 -10.43 -0.73 10.85
N VAL A 92 -9.55 -0.35 9.92
CA VAL A 92 -9.90 0.34 8.67
C VAL A 92 -9.56 -0.57 7.50
N ASN A 93 -10.57 -1.09 6.83
CA ASN A 93 -10.42 -1.94 5.65
C ASN A 93 -10.56 -1.13 4.36
N LEU A 94 -9.50 -1.13 3.57
CA LEU A 94 -9.37 -0.43 2.28
C LEU A 94 -9.26 -1.38 1.09
N THR A 95 -9.75 -2.61 1.23
CA THR A 95 -9.68 -3.62 0.18
C THR A 95 -10.98 -4.42 0.07
N ASP A 96 -11.29 -4.83 -1.14
CA ASP A 96 -12.47 -5.64 -1.46
C ASP A 96 -12.22 -7.16 -1.38
N GLN A 97 -11.10 -7.59 -0.82
CA GLN A 97 -10.76 -9.02 -0.69
C GLN A 97 -11.69 -9.73 0.29
N TRP A 98 -12.43 -10.74 -0.18
CA TRP A 98 -13.43 -11.45 0.62
C TRP A 98 -12.85 -12.12 1.88
N SER A 99 -11.64 -12.66 1.78
CA SER A 99 -10.93 -13.27 2.92
C SER A 99 -10.69 -12.29 4.07
N VAL A 100 -10.59 -10.99 3.79
CA VAL A 100 -10.41 -9.95 4.81
C VAL A 100 -11.64 -9.84 5.72
N ALA A 101 -12.86 -9.99 5.18
CA ALA A 101 -14.08 -9.98 5.99
C ALA A 101 -14.05 -11.08 7.07
N LEU A 102 -13.53 -12.27 6.72
CA LEU A 102 -13.34 -13.36 7.69
C LEU A 102 -12.32 -12.98 8.77
N ILE A 103 -11.17 -12.44 8.38
CA ILE A 103 -10.15 -12.00 9.34
C ILE A 103 -10.74 -10.96 10.30
N VAL A 104 -11.37 -9.91 9.76
CA VAL A 104 -11.95 -8.80 10.55
C VAL A 104 -13.05 -9.28 11.49
N ARG A 105 -13.84 -10.26 11.07
CA ARG A 105 -14.91 -10.85 11.91
C ARG A 105 -14.35 -11.44 13.21
N PHE A 106 -13.16 -12.02 13.17
CA PHE A 106 -12.51 -12.63 14.34
C PHE A 106 -11.71 -11.63 15.18
N LEU A 107 -11.57 -10.37 14.76
CA LEU A 107 -10.95 -9.33 15.58
C LEU A 107 -11.97 -8.69 16.51
N ASN A 108 -11.56 -8.38 17.75
CA ASN A 108 -12.42 -7.82 18.79
C ASN A 108 -12.48 -6.28 18.79
N ALA A 109 -12.13 -5.62 17.67
CA ALA A 109 -12.17 -4.17 17.56
C ALA A 109 -13.60 -3.63 17.70
N LYS A 110 -13.76 -2.53 18.46
CA LYS A 110 -15.05 -1.88 18.67
C LYS A 110 -15.57 -1.22 17.39
N ILE A 111 -14.66 -0.59 16.64
CA ILE A 111 -14.97 0.07 15.38
C ILE A 111 -14.25 -0.65 14.25
N LYS A 112 -15.02 -1.09 13.27
CA LYS A 112 -14.57 -1.79 12.09
C LYS A 112 -15.17 -1.11 10.88
N ILE A 113 -14.36 -0.31 10.18
CA ILE A 113 -14.79 0.46 9.02
C ILE A 113 -14.40 -0.27 7.75
N SER A 114 -15.26 -0.33 6.77
CA SER A 114 -14.93 -0.72 5.40
C SER A 114 -15.57 0.23 4.41
N GLN A 115 -14.96 0.35 3.26
CA GLN A 115 -15.64 0.96 2.12
C GLN A 115 -16.73 0.01 1.59
N ASP A 116 -17.84 0.57 1.14
CA ASP A 116 -18.92 -0.18 0.48
C ASP A 116 -18.53 -0.42 -0.98
N PHE A 117 -17.97 -1.60 -1.21
CA PHE A 117 -17.63 -2.04 -2.55
C PHE A 117 -18.85 -2.67 -3.20
N GLY A 118 -19.28 -2.17 -4.35
CA GLY A 118 -20.48 -2.63 -5.06
C GLY A 118 -20.52 -4.14 -5.35
N ASN A 119 -19.35 -4.79 -5.43
CA ASN A 119 -19.20 -6.24 -5.62
C ASN A 119 -19.19 -7.03 -4.30
N ARG A 120 -19.44 -6.40 -3.13
CA ARG A 120 -19.35 -7.00 -1.79
C ARG A 120 -20.66 -6.84 -0.99
N GLN A 121 -21.76 -7.35 -1.53
CA GLN A 121 -23.11 -7.19 -0.97
C GLN A 121 -23.57 -8.33 -0.06
N SER A 122 -22.76 -9.39 0.16
CA SER A 122 -23.14 -10.54 0.99
C SER A 122 -23.37 -10.15 2.45
N ALA A 123 -24.32 -10.85 3.11
CA ALA A 123 -24.60 -10.65 4.53
C ALA A 123 -23.36 -10.87 5.43
N LEU A 124 -22.48 -11.80 5.06
CA LEU A 124 -21.24 -12.04 5.78
C LEU A 124 -20.33 -10.80 5.72
N TRP A 125 -20.18 -10.19 4.55
CA TRP A 125 -19.38 -8.96 4.40
C TRP A 125 -19.95 -7.85 5.28
N LYS A 126 -21.24 -7.55 5.10
CA LYS A 126 -21.90 -6.45 5.82
C LYS A 126 -21.82 -6.62 7.34
N LYS A 127 -22.02 -7.85 7.85
CA LYS A 127 -21.95 -8.16 9.29
C LYS A 127 -20.52 -8.20 9.87
N SER A 128 -19.48 -8.13 9.04
CA SER A 128 -18.09 -8.12 9.50
C SER A 128 -17.61 -6.73 9.89
N PHE A 129 -18.32 -5.69 9.48
CA PHE A 129 -17.97 -4.29 9.72
C PHE A 129 -19.07 -3.57 10.50
N THR A 130 -18.68 -2.63 11.35
CA THR A 130 -19.61 -1.76 12.10
C THR A 130 -20.07 -0.59 11.26
N HIS A 131 -19.24 -0.13 10.32
CA HIS A 131 -19.51 0.98 9.42
C HIS A 131 -19.13 0.59 7.98
N LEU A 132 -20.06 0.81 7.06
CA LEU A 132 -19.82 0.73 5.62
C LEU A 132 -19.93 2.14 5.06
N VAL A 133 -18.86 2.61 4.42
CA VAL A 133 -18.75 3.98 3.91
C VAL A 133 -18.76 3.94 2.39
N PRO A 134 -19.51 4.80 1.71
CA PRO A 134 -19.48 4.87 0.25
C PRO A 134 -18.06 5.00 -0.30
N TYR A 135 -17.75 4.23 -1.32
CA TYR A 135 -16.48 4.33 -2.06
C TYR A 135 -16.56 5.53 -2.99
N ALA A 136 -16.27 6.72 -2.47
CA ALA A 136 -16.48 8.00 -3.11
C ALA A 136 -15.19 8.84 -3.17
N GLY A 137 -15.05 9.62 -4.23
CA GLY A 137 -13.92 10.50 -4.52
C GLY A 137 -13.46 10.34 -5.97
N GLU A 138 -12.95 11.39 -6.57
CA GLU A 138 -12.40 11.35 -7.93
C GLU A 138 -10.98 10.79 -7.92
N HIS A 139 -10.16 11.24 -6.99
CA HIS A 139 -8.78 10.80 -6.84
C HIS A 139 -8.66 9.57 -5.91
N ALA A 140 -7.66 8.71 -6.15
CA ALA A 140 -7.44 7.49 -5.36
C ALA A 140 -7.17 7.77 -3.87
N VAL A 141 -6.48 8.87 -3.55
CA VAL A 141 -6.24 9.32 -2.17
C VAL A 141 -7.55 9.71 -1.49
N GLU A 142 -8.40 10.49 -2.17
CA GLU A 142 -9.71 10.89 -1.65
C GLU A 142 -10.60 9.68 -1.35
N ARG A 143 -10.60 8.70 -2.26
CA ARG A 143 -11.34 7.45 -2.07
C ARG A 143 -10.87 6.70 -0.83
N THR A 144 -9.57 6.61 -0.61
CA THR A 144 -9.03 5.95 0.59
C THR A 144 -9.35 6.72 1.86
N LEU A 145 -9.18 8.05 1.85
CA LEU A 145 -9.49 8.92 2.98
C LEU A 145 -10.99 8.94 3.32
N SER A 146 -11.88 8.75 2.32
CA SER A 146 -13.32 8.70 2.55
C SER A 146 -13.73 7.62 3.56
N ALA A 147 -12.93 6.53 3.69
CA ALA A 147 -13.15 5.49 4.70
C ALA A 147 -13.09 6.03 6.14
N LEU A 148 -12.42 7.14 6.38
CA LEU A 148 -12.28 7.73 7.72
C LEU A 148 -13.43 8.65 8.12
N LYS A 149 -14.40 8.92 7.24
CA LYS A 149 -15.55 9.82 7.52
C LYS A 149 -16.28 9.51 8.83
N PRO A 150 -16.54 8.22 9.20
CA PRO A 150 -17.22 7.91 10.46
C PRO A 150 -16.49 8.39 11.72
N LEU A 151 -15.18 8.67 11.62
CA LEU A 151 -14.37 9.11 12.75
C LEU A 151 -14.46 10.61 13.02
N ALA A 152 -15.12 11.37 12.14
CA ALA A 152 -15.28 12.84 12.25
C ALA A 152 -13.98 13.56 12.60
N LEU A 153 -12.89 13.22 11.89
CA LEU A 153 -11.55 13.73 12.16
C LEU A 153 -11.47 15.23 11.87
N LYS A 154 -10.62 15.92 12.63
CA LYS A 154 -10.42 17.37 12.48
C LYS A 154 -9.46 17.72 11.34
N GLN A 155 -8.50 16.86 11.07
CA GLN A 155 -7.42 17.10 10.10
C GLN A 155 -7.27 15.92 9.16
N TYR A 156 -7.00 16.20 7.90
CA TYR A 156 -6.73 15.22 6.86
C TYR A 156 -5.40 15.58 6.17
N VAL A 157 -4.56 14.58 5.97
CA VAL A 157 -3.33 14.66 5.19
C VAL A 157 -3.60 14.06 3.83
N THR A 158 -3.26 14.74 2.75
CA THR A 158 -3.47 14.28 1.37
C THR A 158 -2.17 13.90 0.67
N GLU A 159 -1.05 14.36 1.20
CA GLU A 159 0.28 14.12 0.66
C GLU A 159 0.69 12.65 0.88
N THR A 160 1.23 12.05 -0.18
CA THR A 160 1.85 10.72 -0.09
C THR A 160 3.27 10.84 0.45
N THR A 161 3.67 9.88 1.28
CA THR A 161 5.02 9.84 1.86
C THR A 161 5.70 8.52 1.52
N MET A 162 6.98 8.59 1.16
CA MET A 162 7.83 7.42 0.99
C MET A 162 9.14 7.63 1.74
N SER A 163 9.48 6.70 2.60
CA SER A 163 10.71 6.73 3.39
C SER A 163 11.66 5.63 2.92
N TYR A 164 12.94 5.90 3.00
CA TYR A 164 14.01 4.95 2.72
C TYR A 164 15.18 5.15 3.69
N ARG A 165 15.98 4.12 3.90
CA ARG A 165 17.18 4.23 4.71
C ARG A 165 18.33 4.88 3.93
N PRO A 166 19.12 5.78 4.54
CA PRO A 166 20.25 6.44 3.87
C PRO A 166 21.23 5.46 3.21
N GLU A 167 21.46 4.29 3.82
CA GLU A 167 22.35 3.27 3.27
C GLU A 167 21.84 2.69 1.94
N HIS A 168 20.53 2.59 1.72
CA HIS A 168 19.96 2.13 0.45
C HIS A 168 20.23 3.14 -0.66
N TRP A 169 20.15 4.43 -0.35
CA TRP A 169 20.53 5.50 -1.28
C TRP A 169 22.01 5.46 -1.63
N GLU A 170 22.88 5.29 -0.64
CA GLU A 170 24.33 5.23 -0.87
C GLU A 170 24.71 4.01 -1.72
N ASN A 171 24.14 2.84 -1.45
CA ASN A 171 24.31 1.64 -2.27
C ASN A 171 23.86 1.87 -3.73
N MET A 172 22.70 2.52 -3.92
CA MET A 172 22.21 2.86 -5.25
C MET A 172 23.14 3.83 -5.97
N ARG A 173 23.65 4.85 -5.28
CA ARG A 173 24.64 5.79 -5.84
C ARG A 173 25.89 5.08 -6.33
N GLN A 174 26.41 4.14 -5.56
CA GLN A 174 27.58 3.35 -5.93
C GLN A 174 27.30 2.50 -7.16
N GLN A 175 26.16 1.83 -7.23
CA GLN A 175 25.75 1.05 -8.41
C GLN A 175 25.63 1.94 -9.66
N LEU A 176 24.97 3.10 -9.56
CA LEU A 176 24.84 4.05 -10.67
C LEU A 176 26.23 4.52 -11.16
N LYS A 177 27.14 4.80 -10.23
CA LYS A 177 28.52 5.18 -10.57
C LYS A 177 29.26 4.06 -11.31
N GLN A 178 29.11 2.80 -10.87
CA GLN A 178 29.68 1.63 -11.54
C GLN A 178 29.12 1.43 -12.95
N LEU A 179 27.86 1.79 -13.18
CA LEU A 179 27.22 1.78 -14.49
C LEU A 179 27.56 3.01 -15.35
N GLY A 180 28.48 3.87 -14.91
CA GLY A 180 28.91 5.05 -15.66
C GLY A 180 27.95 6.24 -15.57
N VAL A 181 27.00 6.23 -14.64
CA VAL A 181 26.10 7.37 -14.40
C VAL A 181 26.82 8.37 -13.49
N THR A 182 27.43 9.40 -14.11
CA THR A 182 28.30 10.38 -13.44
C THR A 182 27.79 11.82 -13.52
N ARG A 183 26.72 12.05 -14.28
CA ARG A 183 26.11 13.37 -14.49
C ARG A 183 24.66 13.36 -14.01
N GLN A 184 23.98 14.49 -14.17
CA GLN A 184 22.52 14.56 -13.97
C GLN A 184 21.82 13.55 -14.86
N TYR A 185 20.88 12.83 -14.29
CA TYR A 185 20.17 11.77 -15.00
C TYR A 185 18.67 11.85 -14.78
N VAL A 186 17.93 11.25 -15.70
CA VAL A 186 16.48 11.06 -15.65
C VAL A 186 16.21 9.56 -15.55
N VAL A 187 15.37 9.17 -14.61
CA VAL A 187 14.90 7.79 -14.49
C VAL A 187 13.63 7.64 -15.33
N ILE A 188 13.59 6.65 -16.21
CA ILE A 188 12.45 6.32 -17.04
C ILE A 188 12.05 4.87 -16.76
N GLN A 189 10.78 4.66 -16.44
CA GLN A 189 10.14 3.35 -16.30
C GLN A 189 9.19 3.14 -17.49
N PRO A 190 9.61 2.52 -18.59
CA PRO A 190 8.76 2.34 -19.78
C PRO A 190 7.75 1.23 -19.63
N THR A 191 7.93 0.33 -18.65
CA THR A 191 7.13 -0.87 -18.47
C THR A 191 6.10 -0.73 -17.36
N ALA A 192 5.04 -1.52 -17.47
CA ALA A 192 4.05 -1.70 -16.43
C ALA A 192 3.66 -3.18 -16.37
N ARG A 193 3.23 -3.67 -15.20
CA ARG A 193 2.77 -5.05 -14.99
C ARG A 193 1.78 -5.56 -16.04
N GLN A 194 1.00 -4.68 -16.63
CA GLN A 194 0.07 -4.99 -17.70
C GLN A 194 0.51 -4.25 -18.96
N LEU A 195 1.02 -4.97 -19.94
CA LEU A 195 1.62 -4.41 -21.16
C LEU A 195 0.72 -3.43 -21.90
N PHE A 196 -0.63 -3.62 -21.89
CA PHE A 196 -1.56 -2.67 -22.51
C PHE A 196 -1.56 -1.26 -21.87
N LYS A 197 -0.90 -1.09 -20.71
CA LYS A 197 -0.70 0.22 -20.05
C LYS A 197 0.62 0.86 -20.42
N CYS A 198 1.49 0.13 -21.11
CA CYS A 198 2.74 0.68 -21.59
C CYS A 198 2.49 1.58 -22.80
N TRP A 199 3.27 2.64 -22.88
CA TRP A 199 3.29 3.47 -24.07
C TRP A 199 4.12 2.78 -25.16
N ASP A 200 4.03 3.26 -26.39
CA ASP A 200 4.75 2.78 -27.56
C ASP A 200 6.27 2.93 -27.38
N ASN A 201 7.03 1.87 -27.66
CA ASN A 201 8.50 1.87 -27.48
C ASN A 201 9.20 2.92 -28.38
N ASP A 202 8.72 3.13 -29.61
CA ASP A 202 9.29 4.12 -30.51
C ASP A 202 9.13 5.53 -29.95
N LYS A 203 8.03 5.79 -29.26
CA LYS A 203 7.81 7.09 -28.59
C LYS A 203 8.66 7.26 -27.35
N PHE A 204 8.87 6.20 -26.56
CA PHE A 204 9.83 6.21 -25.45
C PHE A 204 11.24 6.48 -25.96
N SER A 205 11.66 5.84 -27.06
CA SER A 205 12.98 6.08 -27.69
C SER A 205 13.16 7.55 -28.07
N GLN A 206 12.16 8.18 -28.68
CA GLN A 206 12.20 9.59 -29.01
C GLN A 206 12.33 10.50 -27.78
N VAL A 207 11.65 10.15 -26.68
CA VAL A 207 11.78 10.88 -25.40
C VAL A 207 13.19 10.71 -24.82
N ILE A 208 13.73 9.49 -24.84
CA ILE A 208 15.08 9.18 -24.39
C ILE A 208 16.09 10.01 -25.15
N ASP A 209 16.02 10.01 -26.49
CA ASP A 209 16.89 10.80 -27.36
C ASP A 209 16.80 12.31 -27.07
N ALA A 210 15.58 12.81 -26.83
CA ALA A 210 15.38 14.22 -26.50
C ALA A 210 15.98 14.59 -25.14
N VAL A 211 15.92 13.70 -24.14
CA VAL A 211 16.53 13.87 -22.82
C VAL A 211 18.06 13.85 -22.93
N GLN A 212 18.62 12.91 -23.69
CA GLN A 212 20.06 12.80 -23.91
C GLN A 212 20.62 13.99 -24.68
N ARG A 213 19.90 14.48 -25.68
CA ARG A 213 20.29 15.73 -26.41
C ARG A 213 20.36 16.97 -25.52
N ARG A 214 19.63 16.98 -24.39
CA ARG A 214 19.71 18.03 -23.37
C ARG A 214 20.83 17.83 -22.36
N GLY A 215 21.70 16.83 -22.57
CA GLY A 215 22.88 16.57 -21.73
C GLY A 215 22.63 15.67 -20.50
N TYR A 216 21.42 15.16 -20.31
CA TYR A 216 21.14 14.22 -19.23
C TYR A 216 21.53 12.79 -19.61
N GLN A 217 21.95 12.00 -18.62
CA GLN A 217 21.99 10.53 -18.76
C GLN A 217 20.61 9.95 -18.49
N VAL A 218 20.31 8.80 -19.08
CA VAL A 218 19.03 8.11 -18.86
C VAL A 218 19.29 6.79 -18.14
N VAL A 219 18.54 6.55 -17.08
CA VAL A 219 18.52 5.30 -16.33
C VAL A 219 17.17 4.65 -16.58
N LEU A 220 17.17 3.50 -17.27
CA LEU A 220 15.95 2.71 -17.48
C LEU A 220 15.73 1.77 -16.29
N THR A 221 14.49 1.61 -15.90
CA THR A 221 14.07 0.66 -14.87
C THR A 221 12.91 -0.19 -15.37
N SER A 222 12.80 -1.42 -14.86
CA SER A 222 11.68 -2.32 -15.16
C SER A 222 11.15 -2.98 -13.90
N GLY A 223 9.98 -3.59 -13.97
CA GLY A 223 9.50 -4.53 -12.98
C GLY A 223 10.31 -5.84 -13.01
N PRO A 224 10.18 -6.71 -12.00
CA PRO A 224 10.96 -7.96 -11.90
C PRO A 224 10.41 -9.09 -12.77
N ALA A 225 9.38 -8.90 -13.54
CA ALA A 225 8.83 -9.90 -14.45
C ALA A 225 9.68 -10.02 -15.72
N ALA A 226 9.86 -11.24 -16.23
CA ALA A 226 10.73 -11.49 -17.36
C ALA A 226 10.30 -10.74 -18.63
N ASP A 227 9.00 -10.62 -18.86
CA ASP A 227 8.41 -9.86 -19.96
C ASP A 227 8.65 -8.35 -19.82
N GLU A 228 8.60 -7.82 -18.60
CA GLU A 228 8.93 -6.42 -18.33
C GLU A 228 10.44 -6.14 -18.52
N MET A 229 11.30 -7.06 -18.07
CA MET A 229 12.76 -6.93 -18.23
C MET A 229 13.18 -7.04 -19.70
N ALA A 230 12.47 -7.81 -20.51
CA ALA A 230 12.77 -7.96 -21.93
C ALA A 230 12.41 -6.69 -22.76
N CYS A 231 11.64 -5.75 -22.19
CA CYS A 231 11.27 -4.49 -22.84
C CYS A 231 12.23 -3.32 -22.57
N VAL A 232 13.28 -3.53 -21.75
CA VAL A 232 14.25 -2.52 -21.33
C VAL A 232 15.64 -2.92 -21.73
#